data_5bd5a179378de3fc17674aeee5b8c7df
#
_entry.id   5bd5a179378de3fc17674aeee5b8c7df
#
_cell.length_a   1.000
_cell.length_b   1.000
_cell.length_c   1.000
_cell.angle_alpha   90.00
_cell.angle_beta   90.00
_cell.angle_gamma   90.00
#
_symmetry.space_group_name_H-M   'P 1'
#
loop_
_entity.id
_entity.type
_entity.pdbx_description
1 polymer ?
#
loop_
_entity_poly.entity_id
_entity_poly.type
_entity_poly.pdbx_seq_one_letter_code
_entity_poly.pdbx_strand_id
1 'polypeptide(L)'
;MSLFDYTGEALKPWAEAGYECFAYDIQHTRTHRDGISFFHADLHDSATVWTIVERHAGKVGLVSAFPVCTDLAASGACWWAGKREADPGFQERAARRAMQCAEIAEAMGCDAWYVENPVGALSRLWRKPDHVFDPCEYGGYLSVTDEHPLYPPHIPPRDAYRKKTCIWHGPGFIVPPKRPVEPVQVVCARKRTGGTCRYAPQAAGLGGKSQRTKNIRSATPRGWAAAVFEANFIYTLLRGR
;
A
#
# COMPACT_ATOMS: atom_id res chain seq x y z
N MET A 1 12.74 -0.26 -1.99
CA MET A 1 12.46 -0.29 -0.53
C MET A 1 10.97 -0.12 -0.30
N SER A 2 10.39 -0.78 0.73
CA SER A 2 9.01 -0.51 1.15
C SER A 2 8.90 -0.22 2.65
N LEU A 3 7.98 0.68 3.01
CA LEU A 3 7.70 1.13 4.38
C LEU A 3 6.25 0.77 4.75
N PHE A 4 6.02 0.25 5.96
CA PHE A 4 4.73 -0.27 6.42
C PHE A 4 4.19 -1.39 5.52
N ASP A 5 5.06 -2.23 5.01
CA ASP A 5 4.71 -3.32 4.09
C ASP A 5 4.91 -4.69 4.77
N TYR A 6 3.84 -5.21 5.31
CA TYR A 6 3.84 -6.53 5.94
C TYR A 6 4.01 -7.67 4.93
N THR A 7 3.45 -7.53 3.73
CA THR A 7 3.41 -8.63 2.75
C THR A 7 4.66 -8.74 1.90
N GLY A 8 5.31 -7.63 1.59
CA GLY A 8 6.40 -7.52 0.62
C GLY A 8 5.93 -7.59 -0.83
N GLU A 9 4.60 -7.64 -1.10
CA GLU A 9 4.08 -7.77 -2.47
C GLU A 9 4.52 -6.62 -3.40
N ALA A 10 4.70 -5.41 -2.85
CA ALA A 10 5.21 -4.27 -3.61
C ALA A 10 6.64 -4.46 -4.14
N LEU A 11 7.42 -5.32 -3.49
CA LEU A 11 8.84 -5.54 -3.81
C LEU A 11 9.09 -6.80 -4.65
N LYS A 12 8.14 -7.72 -4.75
CA LYS A 12 8.34 -9.00 -5.46
C LYS A 12 8.86 -8.84 -6.88
N PRO A 13 8.26 -8.00 -7.76
CA PRO A 13 8.76 -7.85 -9.13
C PRO A 13 10.20 -7.33 -9.19
N TRP A 14 10.60 -6.52 -8.22
CA TRP A 14 11.97 -6.00 -8.11
C TRP A 14 12.95 -7.09 -7.66
N ALA A 15 12.56 -7.90 -6.67
CA ALA A 15 13.38 -9.01 -6.17
C ALA A 15 13.56 -10.09 -7.25
N GLU A 16 12.52 -10.42 -7.98
CA GLU A 16 12.56 -11.34 -9.13
C GLU A 16 13.48 -10.86 -10.25
N ALA A 17 13.60 -9.54 -10.41
CA ALA A 17 14.53 -8.91 -11.36
C ALA A 17 15.96 -8.76 -10.80
N GLY A 18 16.24 -9.25 -9.59
CA GLY A 18 17.57 -9.24 -8.98
C GLY A 18 17.95 -7.97 -8.23
N TYR A 19 16.98 -7.07 -7.96
CA TYR A 19 17.25 -5.89 -7.12
C TYR A 19 17.33 -6.28 -5.64
N GLU A 20 18.17 -5.58 -4.90
CA GLU A 20 18.21 -5.67 -3.45
C GLU A 20 17.00 -4.98 -2.83
N CYS A 21 16.15 -5.76 -2.14
CA CYS A 21 14.84 -5.32 -1.66
C CYS A 21 14.77 -5.33 -0.13
N PHE A 22 14.24 -4.23 0.45
CA PHE A 22 14.12 -4.03 1.90
C PHE A 22 12.69 -3.66 2.27
N ALA A 23 12.04 -4.46 3.12
CA ALA A 23 10.72 -4.20 3.68
C ALA A 23 10.81 -3.90 5.17
N TYR A 24 10.22 -2.79 5.60
CA TYR A 24 10.19 -2.33 6.99
C TYR A 24 8.75 -2.27 7.51
N ASP A 25 8.46 -3.05 8.55
CA ASP A 25 7.17 -3.05 9.24
C ASP A 25 7.33 -3.52 10.69
N ILE A 26 6.50 -3.01 11.60
CA ILE A 26 6.52 -3.41 13.01
C ILE A 26 6.12 -4.87 13.24
N GLN A 27 5.43 -5.50 12.27
CA GLN A 27 5.00 -6.89 12.37
C GLN A 27 6.08 -7.89 11.93
N HIS A 28 7.20 -7.43 11.37
CA HIS A 28 8.27 -8.32 10.93
C HIS A 28 9.11 -8.84 12.09
N THR A 29 9.67 -10.04 11.88
CA THR A 29 10.95 -10.46 12.46
C THR A 29 12.01 -10.29 11.38
N ARG A 30 13.28 -10.11 11.76
CA ARG A 30 14.36 -10.00 10.77
C ARG A 30 14.50 -11.33 10.02
N THR A 31 14.15 -11.32 8.74
CA THR A 31 14.21 -12.50 7.86
C THR A 31 14.61 -12.09 6.45
N HIS A 32 15.11 -13.05 5.67
CA HIS A 32 15.30 -12.90 4.23
C HIS A 32 14.57 -14.04 3.53
N ARG A 33 13.68 -13.71 2.59
CA ARG A 33 12.94 -14.68 1.79
C ARG A 33 12.59 -14.08 0.44
N ASP A 34 12.53 -14.89 -0.60
CA ASP A 34 12.12 -14.49 -1.96
C ASP A 34 12.89 -13.25 -2.48
N GLY A 35 14.18 -13.11 -2.15
CA GLY A 35 15.00 -11.96 -2.54
C GLY A 35 14.71 -10.67 -1.76
N ILE A 36 13.87 -10.70 -0.74
CA ILE A 36 13.48 -9.54 0.07
C ILE A 36 13.99 -9.69 1.50
N SER A 37 14.66 -8.66 2.00
CA SER A 37 15.08 -8.55 3.40
C SER A 37 14.00 -7.84 4.20
N PHE A 38 13.39 -8.52 5.16
CA PHE A 38 12.36 -8.02 6.06
C PHE A 38 12.96 -7.60 7.40
N PHE A 39 12.60 -6.41 7.86
CA PHE A 39 13.09 -5.87 9.11
C PHE A 39 11.96 -5.43 10.03
N HIS A 40 12.05 -5.82 11.31
CA HIS A 40 11.23 -5.19 12.34
C HIS A 40 11.63 -3.73 12.47
N ALA A 41 10.69 -2.82 12.31
CA ALA A 41 10.92 -1.40 12.48
C ALA A 41 9.65 -0.68 12.96
N ASP A 42 9.75 0.04 14.07
CA ASP A 42 8.75 1.03 14.43
C ASP A 42 9.04 2.33 13.66
N LEU A 43 8.34 2.53 12.56
CA LEU A 43 8.49 3.72 11.72
C LEU A 43 7.86 4.99 12.36
N HIS A 44 7.39 4.90 13.61
CA HIS A 44 6.98 6.05 14.42
C HIS A 44 8.09 6.51 15.37
N ASP A 45 9.10 5.68 15.58
CA ASP A 45 10.29 6.03 16.34
C ASP A 45 11.31 6.76 15.48
N SER A 46 11.66 7.97 15.85
CA SER A 46 12.58 8.82 15.08
C SER A 46 14.00 8.26 14.99
N ALA A 47 14.48 7.54 16.02
CA ALA A 47 15.80 6.95 16.01
C ALA A 47 15.87 5.76 15.01
N THR A 48 14.80 4.94 14.96
CA THR A 48 14.64 3.88 13.96
C THR A 48 14.63 4.46 12.56
N VAL A 49 13.84 5.51 12.32
CA VAL A 49 13.75 6.18 11.03
C VAL A 49 15.11 6.75 10.61
N TRP A 50 15.80 7.43 11.53
CA TRP A 50 17.14 7.97 11.26
C TRP A 50 18.13 6.88 10.84
N THR A 51 18.15 5.76 11.56
CA THR A 51 19.02 4.60 11.24
C THR A 51 18.74 4.05 9.82
N ILE A 52 17.47 4.01 9.41
CA ILE A 52 17.07 3.58 8.06
C ILE A 52 17.58 4.58 7.01
N VAL A 53 17.36 5.88 7.24
CA VAL A 53 17.81 6.93 6.33
C VAL A 53 19.33 6.88 6.15
N GLU A 54 20.11 6.84 7.23
CA GLU A 54 21.58 6.77 7.15
C GLU A 54 22.08 5.53 6.38
N ARG A 55 21.48 4.37 6.64
CA ARG A 55 21.86 3.12 5.97
C ARG A 55 21.66 3.18 4.46
N HIS A 56 20.63 3.87 4.01
CA HIS A 56 20.13 3.81 2.64
C HIS A 56 20.33 5.10 1.84
N ALA A 57 20.86 6.15 2.45
CA ALA A 57 21.11 7.42 1.77
C ALA A 57 21.90 7.25 0.46
N GLY A 58 21.36 7.78 -0.63
CA GLY A 58 21.95 7.73 -1.96
C GLY A 58 21.92 6.36 -2.65
N LYS A 59 21.27 5.34 -2.05
CA LYS A 59 21.28 3.95 -2.56
C LYS A 59 19.91 3.42 -2.98
N VAL A 60 18.85 4.18 -2.75
CA VAL A 60 17.47 3.72 -2.99
C VAL A 60 16.96 4.26 -4.32
N GLY A 61 16.60 3.37 -5.23
CA GLY A 61 16.02 3.73 -6.53
C GLY A 61 14.51 3.99 -6.48
N LEU A 62 13.78 3.35 -5.54
CA LEU A 62 12.34 3.56 -5.38
C LEU A 62 11.90 3.27 -3.94
N VAL A 63 11.00 4.11 -3.42
CA VAL A 63 10.33 3.90 -2.12
C VAL A 63 8.83 3.76 -2.32
N SER A 64 8.26 2.66 -1.84
CA SER A 64 6.81 2.46 -1.70
C SER A 64 6.42 2.52 -0.22
N ALA A 65 5.33 3.22 0.13
CA ALA A 65 4.92 3.36 1.50
C ALA A 65 3.40 3.16 1.68
N PHE A 66 3.03 2.40 2.73
CA PHE A 66 1.66 2.00 3.03
C PHE A 66 1.29 2.37 4.47
N PRO A 67 1.32 3.66 4.85
CA PRO A 67 1.09 4.09 6.21
C PRO A 67 -0.32 3.73 6.69
N VAL A 68 -0.44 3.49 8.01
CA VAL A 68 -1.69 3.03 8.63
C VAL A 68 -2.85 3.96 8.29
N CYS A 69 -3.88 3.43 7.63
CA CYS A 69 -5.03 4.18 7.13
C CYS A 69 -6.25 4.20 8.07
N THR A 70 -6.19 3.55 9.23
CA THR A 70 -7.35 3.31 10.13
C THR A 70 -8.11 4.60 10.50
N ASP A 71 -7.40 5.70 10.69
CA ASP A 71 -7.96 6.99 11.08
C ASP A 71 -8.24 7.92 9.89
N LEU A 72 -7.80 7.54 8.71
CA LEU A 72 -7.88 8.34 7.49
C LEU A 72 -8.93 7.84 6.51
N ALA A 73 -9.18 6.52 6.46
CA ALA A 73 -10.05 5.88 5.47
C ALA A 73 -11.52 6.27 5.62
N ALA A 74 -12.17 6.69 4.54
CA ALA A 74 -13.60 7.05 4.52
C ALA A 74 -14.52 5.89 4.96
N SER A 75 -14.11 4.64 4.79
CA SER A 75 -14.85 3.46 5.28
C SER A 75 -14.99 3.43 6.82
N GLY A 76 -14.16 4.16 7.55
CA GLY A 76 -14.22 4.34 8.99
C GLY A 76 -14.90 5.63 9.45
N ALA A 77 -15.44 6.45 8.53
CA ALA A 77 -15.94 7.80 8.83
C ALA A 77 -17.07 7.83 9.88
N CYS A 78 -17.87 6.78 9.98
CA CYS A 78 -18.94 6.68 11.00
C CYS A 78 -18.39 6.71 12.45
N TRP A 79 -17.09 6.42 12.64
CA TRP A 79 -16.44 6.44 13.96
C TRP A 79 -15.69 7.75 14.26
N TRP A 80 -15.54 8.65 13.26
CA TRP A 80 -14.68 9.83 13.39
C TRP A 80 -15.22 10.84 14.42
N ALA A 81 -16.52 10.98 14.55
CA ALA A 81 -17.10 11.91 15.53
C ALA A 81 -16.69 11.53 16.97
N GLY A 82 -16.95 10.27 17.38
CA GLY A 82 -16.57 9.81 18.71
C GLY A 82 -15.04 9.75 18.93
N LYS A 83 -14.26 9.46 17.89
CA LYS A 83 -12.78 9.55 17.98
C LYS A 83 -12.30 10.97 18.20
N ARG A 84 -12.89 11.95 17.53
CA ARG A 84 -12.51 13.37 17.65
C ARG A 84 -12.89 13.94 19.00
N GLU A 85 -13.99 13.48 19.61
CA GLU A 85 -14.38 13.84 20.96
C GLU A 85 -13.35 13.35 21.99
N ALA A 86 -12.87 12.10 21.84
CA ALA A 86 -11.86 11.52 22.72
C ALA A 86 -10.44 12.05 22.44
N ASP A 87 -10.12 12.40 21.20
CA ASP A 87 -8.82 12.80 20.73
C ASP A 87 -8.94 13.71 19.49
N PRO A 88 -9.03 15.03 19.67
CA PRO A 88 -9.25 16.00 18.58
C PRO A 88 -8.20 15.95 17.46
N GLY A 89 -6.96 15.60 17.76
CA GLY A 89 -5.83 15.59 16.81
C GLY A 89 -5.54 14.23 16.14
N PHE A 90 -6.41 13.24 16.26
CA PHE A 90 -6.12 11.87 15.79
C PHE A 90 -5.88 11.76 14.28
N GLN A 91 -6.61 12.54 13.47
CA GLN A 91 -6.46 12.51 12.01
C GLN A 91 -5.22 13.26 11.55
N GLU A 92 -4.91 14.41 12.17
CA GLU A 92 -3.73 15.20 11.90
C GLU A 92 -2.45 14.40 12.18
N ARG A 93 -2.41 13.67 13.30
CA ARG A 93 -1.29 12.77 13.60
C ARG A 93 -1.18 11.62 12.60
N ALA A 94 -2.30 11.03 12.20
CA ALA A 94 -2.30 9.98 11.18
C ALA A 94 -1.83 10.52 9.81
N ALA A 95 -2.26 11.73 9.42
CA ALA A 95 -1.81 12.38 8.20
C ALA A 95 -0.31 12.73 8.25
N ARG A 96 0.19 13.22 9.40
CA ARG A 96 1.62 13.52 9.59
C ARG A 96 2.50 12.29 9.36
N ARG A 97 2.05 11.10 9.79
CA ARG A 97 2.76 9.83 9.54
C ARG A 97 2.80 9.46 8.06
N ALA A 98 1.73 9.74 7.32
CA ALA A 98 1.74 9.53 5.87
C ALA A 98 2.70 10.48 5.14
N MET A 99 2.73 11.77 5.55
CA MET A 99 3.69 12.76 5.02
C MET A 99 5.13 12.37 5.34
N GLN A 100 5.39 11.87 6.54
CA GLN A 100 6.72 11.42 6.96
C GLN A 100 7.29 10.33 6.04
N CYS A 101 6.46 9.49 5.42
CA CYS A 101 6.94 8.51 4.45
C CYS A 101 7.61 9.17 3.22
N ALA A 102 7.04 10.27 2.73
CA ALA A 102 7.66 11.06 1.66
C ALA A 102 8.98 11.71 2.12
N GLU A 103 8.98 12.30 3.31
CA GLU A 103 10.16 12.92 3.91
C GLU A 103 11.31 11.92 4.11
N ILE A 104 11.00 10.67 4.50
CA ILE A 104 11.99 9.59 4.63
C ILE A 104 12.61 9.29 3.26
N ALA A 105 11.81 9.19 2.19
CA ALA A 105 12.31 8.95 0.86
C ALA A 105 13.20 10.10 0.36
N GLU A 106 12.75 11.33 0.55
CA GLU A 106 13.48 12.54 0.18
C GLU A 106 14.79 12.69 0.96
N ALA A 107 14.79 12.38 2.27
CA ALA A 107 15.99 12.39 3.10
C ALA A 107 17.03 11.34 2.67
N MET A 108 16.60 10.25 2.06
CA MET A 108 17.49 9.27 1.43
C MET A 108 17.98 9.71 0.02
N GLY A 109 17.54 10.86 -0.48
CA GLY A 109 17.85 11.31 -1.84
C GLY A 109 17.05 10.58 -2.92
N CYS A 110 15.96 9.90 -2.58
CA CYS A 110 15.10 9.19 -3.51
C CYS A 110 13.90 10.06 -3.90
N ASP A 111 13.81 10.48 -5.14
CA ASP A 111 12.69 11.24 -5.70
C ASP A 111 11.62 10.36 -6.37
N ALA A 112 11.94 9.09 -6.65
CA ALA A 112 11.00 8.09 -7.11
C ALA A 112 10.34 7.38 -5.90
N TRP A 113 9.33 8.00 -5.32
CA TRP A 113 8.58 7.45 -4.20
C TRP A 113 7.07 7.57 -4.42
N TYR A 114 6.32 6.69 -3.76
CA TYR A 114 4.87 6.87 -3.63
C TYR A 114 4.37 6.44 -2.27
N VAL A 115 3.31 7.11 -1.82
CA VAL A 115 2.53 6.80 -0.61
C VAL A 115 1.13 6.37 -1.03
N GLU A 116 0.72 5.19 -0.60
CA GLU A 116 -0.63 4.64 -0.83
C GLU A 116 -1.51 4.86 0.39
N ASN A 117 -2.74 5.33 0.16
CA ASN A 117 -3.77 5.34 1.18
C ASN A 117 -5.16 5.26 0.50
N PRO A 118 -6.19 4.69 1.14
CA PRO A 118 -7.53 4.69 0.59
C PRO A 118 -8.13 6.11 0.55
N VAL A 119 -9.19 6.28 -0.23
CA VAL A 119 -9.98 7.53 -0.21
C VAL A 119 -10.41 7.88 1.21
N GLY A 120 -10.14 9.12 1.63
CA GLY A 120 -10.46 9.56 2.98
C GLY A 120 -9.91 10.95 3.34
N ALA A 121 -9.60 11.15 4.62
CA ALA A 121 -9.21 12.44 5.16
C ALA A 121 -7.86 12.96 4.65
N LEU A 122 -6.95 12.08 4.21
CA LEU A 122 -5.59 12.46 3.82
C LEU A 122 -5.55 13.50 2.68
N SER A 123 -6.47 13.38 1.70
CA SER A 123 -6.57 14.33 0.59
C SER A 123 -6.91 15.77 1.02
N ARG A 124 -7.49 15.94 2.20
CA ARG A 124 -7.80 17.24 2.80
C ARG A 124 -6.70 17.73 3.76
N LEU A 125 -6.06 16.78 4.47
CA LEU A 125 -5.07 17.09 5.51
C LEU A 125 -3.65 17.26 4.96
N TRP A 126 -3.38 16.70 3.81
CA TRP A 126 -2.10 16.85 3.11
C TRP A 126 -2.30 17.62 1.79
N ARG A 127 -2.56 16.89 0.71
CA ARG A 127 -2.82 17.44 -0.62
C ARG A 127 -3.70 16.47 -1.42
N LYS A 128 -4.28 16.91 -2.54
CA LYS A 128 -4.98 16.00 -3.44
C LYS A 128 -4.03 14.89 -3.90
N PRO A 129 -4.52 13.64 -4.05
CA PRO A 129 -3.70 12.58 -4.60
C PRO A 129 -3.35 12.88 -6.07
N ASP A 130 -2.16 12.48 -6.48
CA ASP A 130 -1.68 12.63 -7.86
C ASP A 130 -2.32 11.60 -8.78
N HIS A 131 -2.63 10.41 -8.24
CA HIS A 131 -3.29 9.35 -8.97
C HIS A 131 -4.32 8.61 -8.10
N VAL A 132 -5.40 8.13 -8.74
CA VAL A 132 -6.43 7.30 -8.08
C VAL A 132 -6.76 6.12 -8.98
N PHE A 133 -6.80 4.93 -8.40
CA PHE A 133 -7.11 3.72 -9.15
C PHE A 133 -7.92 2.71 -8.34
N ASP A 134 -8.53 1.75 -9.05
CA ASP A 134 -9.04 0.50 -8.49
C ASP A 134 -8.09 -0.65 -8.88
N PRO A 135 -7.80 -1.65 -8.03
CA PRO A 135 -6.86 -2.74 -8.32
C PRO A 135 -7.10 -3.45 -9.65
N CYS A 136 -8.36 -3.65 -10.04
CA CYS A 136 -8.74 -4.25 -11.32
C CYS A 136 -8.24 -3.46 -12.55
N GLU A 137 -7.88 -2.18 -12.40
CA GLU A 137 -7.34 -1.37 -13.51
C GLU A 137 -5.90 -1.77 -13.88
N TYR A 138 -5.23 -2.56 -13.01
CA TYR A 138 -3.88 -3.07 -13.22
C TYR A 138 -3.81 -4.60 -13.29
N GLY A 139 -4.94 -5.29 -13.22
CA GLY A 139 -5.00 -6.76 -13.25
C GLY A 139 -4.43 -7.39 -14.52
N GLY A 140 -4.36 -6.64 -15.63
CA GLY A 140 -3.78 -7.09 -16.88
C GLY A 140 -2.26 -7.27 -16.87
N TYR A 141 -1.57 -6.83 -15.81
CA TYR A 141 -0.15 -7.10 -15.59
C TYR A 141 0.12 -8.48 -14.99
N LEU A 142 -0.92 -9.18 -14.54
CA LEU A 142 -0.83 -10.52 -13.99
C LEU A 142 -1.30 -11.56 -15.01
N SER A 143 -0.74 -12.78 -14.89
CA SER A 143 -1.12 -13.91 -15.75
C SER A 143 -2.63 -14.20 -15.69
N VAL A 144 -3.18 -14.76 -16.75
CA VAL A 144 -4.57 -15.25 -16.77
C VAL A 144 -4.81 -16.41 -15.78
N THR A 145 -3.75 -17.10 -15.40
CA THR A 145 -3.75 -18.19 -14.41
C THR A 145 -3.34 -17.72 -13.02
N ASP A 146 -3.30 -16.39 -12.79
CA ASP A 146 -2.89 -15.82 -11.51
C ASP A 146 -3.80 -16.28 -10.36
N GLU A 147 -3.18 -16.58 -9.23
CA GLU A 147 -3.84 -16.82 -7.94
C GLU A 147 -3.07 -16.07 -6.85
N HIS A 148 -3.80 -15.45 -5.91
CA HIS A 148 -3.14 -14.69 -4.84
C HIS A 148 -2.44 -15.63 -3.84
N PRO A 149 -1.11 -15.56 -3.66
CA PRO A 149 -0.34 -16.57 -2.93
C PRO A 149 -0.69 -16.64 -1.43
N LEU A 150 -1.09 -15.51 -0.82
CA LEU A 150 -1.36 -15.43 0.62
C LEU A 150 -2.85 -15.51 0.96
N TYR A 151 -3.72 -15.01 0.10
CA TYR A 151 -5.14 -14.80 0.41
C TYR A 151 -6.08 -15.21 -0.74
N PRO A 152 -5.93 -16.38 -1.38
CA PRO A 152 -6.72 -16.75 -2.55
C PRO A 152 -8.24 -16.74 -2.33
N PRO A 153 -8.78 -17.09 -1.12
CA PRO A 153 -10.22 -17.02 -0.88
C PRO A 153 -10.77 -15.59 -0.77
N HIS A 154 -9.92 -14.58 -0.59
CA HIS A 154 -10.33 -13.21 -0.31
C HIS A 154 -9.97 -12.22 -1.41
N ILE A 155 -8.86 -12.44 -2.08
CA ILE A 155 -8.39 -11.60 -3.17
C ILE A 155 -8.53 -12.39 -4.47
N PRO A 156 -9.40 -11.94 -5.39
CA PRO A 156 -9.64 -12.67 -6.63
C PRO A 156 -8.40 -12.65 -7.53
N PRO A 157 -8.27 -13.63 -8.44
CA PRO A 157 -7.22 -13.64 -9.44
C PRO A 157 -7.10 -12.31 -10.17
N ARG A 158 -5.88 -11.93 -10.52
CA ARG A 158 -5.55 -10.69 -11.25
C ARG A 158 -6.04 -9.42 -10.56
N ASP A 159 -6.12 -9.42 -9.22
CA ASP A 159 -6.66 -8.30 -8.43
C ASP A 159 -7.98 -7.75 -8.99
N ALA A 160 -8.85 -8.62 -9.50
CA ALA A 160 -10.09 -8.26 -10.18
C ALA A 160 -11.16 -7.74 -9.20
N TYR A 161 -10.84 -6.68 -8.45
CA TYR A 161 -11.76 -6.05 -7.50
C TYR A 161 -11.63 -4.53 -7.48
N ARG A 162 -12.69 -3.87 -6.99
CA ARG A 162 -12.72 -2.43 -6.80
C ARG A 162 -12.40 -2.06 -5.36
N LYS A 163 -11.41 -1.21 -5.19
CA LYS A 163 -11.03 -0.57 -3.92
C LYS A 163 -10.32 0.73 -4.27
N LYS A 164 -11.06 1.84 -4.29
CA LYS A 164 -10.46 3.13 -4.63
C LYS A 164 -9.27 3.45 -3.75
N THR A 165 -8.14 3.50 -4.39
CA THR A 165 -6.81 3.67 -3.81
C THR A 165 -6.20 4.95 -4.33
N CYS A 166 -5.68 5.78 -3.43
CA CYS A 166 -5.06 7.05 -3.74
C CYS A 166 -3.54 6.94 -3.62
N ILE A 167 -2.83 7.57 -4.56
CA ILE A 167 -1.37 7.64 -4.61
C ILE A 167 -0.94 9.10 -4.57
N TRP A 168 -0.04 9.40 -3.66
CA TRP A 168 0.78 10.61 -3.62
C TRP A 168 2.19 10.22 -3.99
N HIS A 169 2.85 10.95 -4.87
CA HIS A 169 4.18 10.55 -5.33
C HIS A 169 5.15 11.72 -5.49
N GLY A 170 6.43 11.38 -5.51
CA GLY A 170 7.53 12.28 -5.83
C GLY A 170 7.71 12.51 -7.33
N PRO A 171 8.53 13.50 -7.69
CA PRO A 171 8.70 13.92 -9.08
C PRO A 171 9.39 12.86 -9.96
N GLY A 172 10.14 11.93 -9.37
CA GLY A 172 10.81 10.86 -10.09
C GLY A 172 9.96 9.60 -10.29
N PHE A 173 8.76 9.53 -9.71
CA PHE A 173 7.89 8.38 -9.87
C PHE A 173 7.07 8.47 -11.16
N ILE A 174 7.07 7.39 -11.93
CA ILE A 174 6.29 7.26 -13.18
C ILE A 174 5.03 6.48 -12.88
N VAL A 175 3.86 7.13 -13.04
CA VAL A 175 2.55 6.46 -12.93
C VAL A 175 2.39 5.47 -14.09
N PRO A 176 2.20 4.17 -13.82
CA PRO A 176 2.11 3.17 -14.86
C PRO A 176 0.82 3.29 -15.70
N PRO A 177 0.85 2.92 -16.99
CA PRO A 177 -0.35 2.82 -17.80
C PRO A 177 -1.29 1.71 -17.26
N LYS A 178 -2.59 1.91 -17.42
CA LYS A 178 -3.60 0.92 -17.00
C LYS A 178 -3.69 -0.25 -17.99
N ARG A 179 -3.84 -1.47 -17.45
CA ARG A 179 -4.22 -2.70 -18.17
C ARG A 179 -5.38 -3.35 -17.42
N PRO A 180 -6.63 -2.89 -17.67
CA PRO A 180 -7.78 -3.27 -16.84
C PRO A 180 -8.26 -4.69 -17.10
N VAL A 181 -8.87 -5.26 -16.05
CA VAL A 181 -9.65 -6.51 -16.11
C VAL A 181 -11.04 -6.26 -15.51
N GLU A 182 -12.01 -7.10 -15.87
CA GLU A 182 -13.37 -6.96 -15.35
C GLU A 182 -13.42 -7.30 -13.85
N PRO A 183 -13.94 -6.41 -12.99
CA PRO A 183 -13.98 -6.64 -11.57
C PRO A 183 -15.05 -7.62 -11.14
N VAL A 184 -14.68 -8.56 -10.28
CA VAL A 184 -15.60 -9.50 -9.61
C VAL A 184 -16.32 -8.80 -8.47
N GLN A 185 -17.61 -9.09 -8.32
CA GLN A 185 -18.44 -8.60 -7.21
C GLN A 185 -19.13 -9.78 -6.53
N VAL A 186 -19.14 -9.77 -5.20
CA VAL A 186 -19.89 -10.72 -4.39
C VAL A 186 -21.19 -10.09 -3.93
N VAL A 187 -22.30 -10.77 -4.18
CA VAL A 187 -23.62 -10.37 -3.71
C VAL A 187 -23.89 -11.04 -2.38
N CYS A 188 -24.09 -10.26 -1.33
CA CYS A 188 -24.38 -10.75 0.01
C CYS A 188 -25.70 -10.18 0.52
N ALA A 189 -26.43 -10.96 1.32
CA ALA A 189 -27.62 -10.48 2.02
C ALA A 189 -27.25 -9.43 3.08
N ARG A 190 -28.00 -8.35 3.17
CA ARG A 190 -27.85 -7.35 4.23
C ARG A 190 -28.54 -7.84 5.51
N LYS A 191 -27.75 -8.14 6.54
CA LYS A 191 -28.27 -8.65 7.85
C LYS A 191 -29.19 -7.66 8.58
N ARG A 192 -29.06 -6.37 8.37
CA ARG A 192 -29.71 -5.30 9.14
C ARG A 192 -30.92 -4.65 8.47
N THR A 193 -31.01 -4.66 7.15
CA THR A 193 -32.06 -3.93 6.39
C THR A 193 -32.84 -4.83 5.44
N GLY A 194 -32.55 -6.12 5.39
CA GLY A 194 -32.99 -6.99 4.31
C GLY A 194 -32.40 -6.58 2.95
N GLY A 195 -32.68 -7.34 1.91
CA GLY A 195 -32.15 -7.08 0.59
C GLY A 195 -30.70 -7.53 0.38
N THR A 196 -30.13 -7.19 -0.75
CA THR A 196 -28.78 -7.57 -1.16
C THR A 196 -27.90 -6.36 -1.35
N CYS A 197 -26.59 -6.54 -1.19
CA CYS A 197 -25.59 -5.54 -1.56
C CYS A 197 -24.40 -6.23 -2.23
N ARG A 198 -23.70 -5.48 -3.06
CA ARG A 198 -22.51 -5.93 -3.75
C ARG A 198 -21.29 -5.43 -3.00
N TYR A 199 -20.34 -6.31 -2.79
CA TYR A 199 -19.08 -6.02 -2.13
C TYR A 199 -17.89 -6.40 -3.02
N ALA A 200 -16.78 -5.74 -2.84
CA ALA A 200 -15.51 -6.27 -3.32
C ALA A 200 -15.23 -7.60 -2.57
N PRO A 201 -14.77 -8.65 -3.24
CA PRO A 201 -14.54 -9.97 -2.63
C PRO A 201 -13.69 -9.89 -1.36
N GLN A 202 -12.65 -9.08 -1.34
CA GLN A 202 -11.76 -8.89 -0.18
C GLN A 202 -12.46 -8.27 1.05
N ALA A 203 -13.63 -7.66 0.88
CA ALA A 203 -14.42 -7.12 1.99
C ALA A 203 -15.58 -8.05 2.37
N ALA A 204 -15.98 -8.96 1.48
CA ALA A 204 -17.04 -9.92 1.73
C ALA A 204 -16.58 -10.96 2.76
N GLY A 205 -17.39 -11.19 3.79
CA GLY A 205 -17.08 -12.17 4.84
C GLY A 205 -15.93 -11.81 5.78
N LEU A 206 -15.22 -10.70 5.55
CA LEU A 206 -14.19 -10.20 6.45
C LEU A 206 -14.78 -9.23 7.48
N GLY A 207 -15.25 -9.78 8.60
CA GLY A 207 -15.69 -9.01 9.77
C GLY A 207 -14.58 -8.86 10.82
N GLY A 208 -14.78 -7.89 11.73
CA GLY A 208 -13.93 -7.74 12.91
C GLY A 208 -12.65 -6.89 12.70
N LYS A 209 -11.88 -6.80 13.80
CA LYS A 209 -10.71 -5.93 13.94
C LYS A 209 -9.38 -6.73 14.05
N SER A 210 -9.40 -8.04 13.71
CA SER A 210 -8.22 -8.88 13.83
C SER A 210 -7.08 -8.40 12.93
N GLN A 211 -5.84 -8.64 13.34
CA GLN A 211 -4.67 -8.30 12.55
C GLN A 211 -4.70 -8.98 11.16
N ARG A 212 -5.14 -10.25 11.10
CA ARG A 212 -5.33 -10.95 9.83
C ARG A 212 -6.28 -10.22 8.89
N THR A 213 -7.45 -9.75 9.39
CA THR A 213 -8.41 -8.97 8.58
C THR A 213 -7.78 -7.67 8.07
N LYS A 214 -7.01 -6.98 8.92
CA LYS A 214 -6.30 -5.77 8.51
C LYS A 214 -5.28 -6.08 7.40
N ASN A 215 -4.47 -7.12 7.56
CA ASN A 215 -3.46 -7.52 6.58
C ASN A 215 -4.07 -7.90 5.22
N ILE A 216 -5.19 -8.65 5.19
CA ILE A 216 -5.91 -8.95 3.95
C ILE A 216 -6.40 -7.66 3.26
N ARG A 217 -6.97 -6.73 4.02
CA ARG A 217 -7.52 -5.48 3.48
C ARG A 217 -6.45 -4.49 3.04
N SER A 218 -5.25 -4.57 3.61
CA SER A 218 -4.11 -3.69 3.29
C SER A 218 -3.10 -4.33 2.33
N ALA A 219 -3.31 -5.58 1.92
CA ALA A 219 -2.43 -6.22 0.95
C ALA A 219 -2.30 -5.36 -0.31
N THR A 220 -1.06 -5.12 -0.72
CA THR A 220 -0.74 -4.36 -1.94
C THR A 220 -1.26 -5.13 -3.15
N PRO A 221 -2.02 -4.50 -4.07
CA PRO A 221 -2.44 -5.14 -5.30
C PRO A 221 -1.21 -5.54 -6.13
N ARG A 222 -1.12 -6.81 -6.49
CA ARG A 222 0.03 -7.38 -7.21
C ARG A 222 0.14 -6.86 -8.63
N GLY A 223 -1.03 -6.62 -9.27
CA GLY A 223 -1.07 -5.98 -10.58
C GLY A 223 -0.51 -4.56 -10.57
N TRP A 224 -0.80 -3.79 -9.51
CA TRP A 224 -0.17 -2.48 -9.29
C TRP A 224 1.34 -2.60 -9.09
N ALA A 225 1.80 -3.54 -8.24
CA ALA A 225 3.23 -3.76 -7.99
C ALA A 225 3.99 -4.10 -9.29
N ALA A 226 3.45 -4.99 -10.13
CA ALA A 226 4.03 -5.35 -11.40
C ALA A 226 4.04 -4.18 -12.39
N ALA A 227 2.96 -3.39 -12.44
CA ALA A 227 2.87 -2.18 -13.26
C ALA A 227 3.90 -1.11 -12.85
N VAL A 228 4.04 -0.87 -11.53
CA VAL A 228 5.04 0.06 -10.99
C VAL A 228 6.45 -0.38 -11.37
N PHE A 229 6.74 -1.67 -11.26
CA PHE A 229 8.04 -2.20 -11.69
C PHE A 229 8.26 -1.93 -13.18
N GLU A 230 7.34 -2.34 -14.06
CA GLU A 230 7.47 -2.17 -15.52
C GLU A 230 7.70 -0.69 -15.92
N ALA A 231 7.03 0.24 -15.24
CA ALA A 231 7.15 1.67 -15.55
C ALA A 231 8.42 2.33 -15.00
N ASN A 232 8.97 1.82 -13.88
CA ASN A 232 10.03 2.53 -13.15
C ASN A 232 11.39 1.82 -13.14
N PHE A 233 11.51 0.59 -13.68
CA PHE A 233 12.76 -0.16 -13.58
C PHE A 233 13.93 0.48 -14.36
N ILE A 234 13.67 1.08 -15.51
CA ILE A 234 14.71 1.77 -16.31
C ILE A 234 15.24 3.00 -15.56
N TYR A 235 14.33 3.73 -14.92
CA TYR A 235 14.67 4.91 -14.13
C TYR A 235 15.62 4.57 -12.96
N THR A 236 15.38 3.45 -12.28
CA THR A 236 16.23 2.98 -11.18
C THR A 236 17.59 2.48 -11.67
N LEU A 237 17.67 1.87 -12.86
CA LEU A 237 18.94 1.46 -13.49
C LEU A 237 19.85 2.65 -13.82
N LEU A 238 19.28 3.77 -14.24
CA LEU A 238 20.07 4.97 -14.63
C LEU A 238 20.61 5.73 -13.41
N ARG A 239 19.99 5.58 -12.23
CA ARG A 239 20.44 6.24 -10.99
C ARG A 239 21.34 5.37 -10.10
N GLY A 240 21.33 4.06 -10.27
CA GLY A 240 22.17 3.12 -9.51
C GLY A 240 23.61 2.99 -10.05
N ARG A 241 24.04 3.93 -10.90
CA ARG A 241 25.43 3.99 -11.42
C ARG A 241 26.19 5.14 -10.82
#